data_35147abb62cd41ffaf09c31efefd6b7d
#
_entry.id   35147abb62cd41ffaf09c31efefd6b7d
#
_cell.length_a   1.000
_cell.length_b   1.000
_cell.length_c   1.000
_cell.angle_alpha   90.00
_cell.angle_beta   90.00
_cell.angle_gamma   90.00
#
_symmetry.space_group_name_H-M   'P 1'
#
loop_
_entity.id
_entity.type
_entity.pdbx_description
1 polymer ?
#
loop_
_entity_poly.entity_id
_entity_poly.type
_entity_poly.pdbx_seq_one_letter_code
_entity_poly.pdbx_strand_id
1 'polypeptide(L)'
;DSFSQKLEKHSEQLQRTAVYDETRRITRLSEYLFVHFVRFYWRRDINKKTKIMRKVKFPKELDASSLVTPELARRLSPVSAKIRAVEKERADRAKIRARAKERHLELGAVEGGALTDEQEREQRSKEAADIQATIDPDLSSDHGCNVSGLYDLVGIVTHKGAAADAGHYMSWVRKSAVD
;
A
#
# COMPACT_ATOMS: atom_id res chain seq x y z
N ASP A 1 0.91 14.41 8.33
CA ASP A 1 1.56 13.77 9.48
C ASP A 1 0.56 13.43 10.56
N SER A 2 -0.27 12.44 10.25
CA SER A 2 -1.44 12.06 11.03
C SER A 2 -1.14 11.28 12.32
N PHE A 3 0.12 11.02 12.64
CA PHE A 3 0.55 10.29 13.84
C PHE A 3 1.16 11.20 14.92
N SER A 4 1.21 12.51 14.69
CA SER A 4 1.64 13.48 15.68
C SER A 4 0.44 14.26 16.21
N GLN A 5 0.27 14.29 17.52
CA GLN A 5 -0.77 15.07 18.18
C GLN A 5 -0.22 15.78 19.42
N LYS A 6 -0.78 16.95 19.71
CA LYS A 6 -0.50 17.66 20.96
C LYS A 6 -1.42 17.14 22.05
N LEU A 7 -0.83 16.77 23.17
CA LEU A 7 -1.53 16.24 24.33
C LEU A 7 -1.22 17.10 25.55
N GLU A 8 -2.23 17.63 26.22
CA GLU A 8 -2.07 18.31 27.50
C GLU A 8 -2.08 17.28 28.61
N LYS A 9 -0.99 17.22 29.37
CA LYS A 9 -0.81 16.31 30.49
C LYS A 9 -0.10 17.00 31.65
N HIS A 10 -0.48 16.67 32.89
CA HIS A 10 0.25 17.15 34.06
C HIS A 10 1.68 16.60 34.06
N SER A 11 2.66 17.50 34.18
CA SER A 11 4.07 17.15 34.31
C SER A 11 4.47 17.22 35.76
N GLU A 12 4.88 16.09 36.35
CA GLU A 12 5.39 16.03 37.72
C GLU A 12 6.66 16.83 37.87
N GLN A 13 7.53 16.84 36.86
CA GLN A 13 8.79 17.60 36.90
C GLN A 13 8.56 19.11 36.87
N LEU A 14 7.58 19.58 36.12
CA LEU A 14 7.26 21.00 35.98
C LEU A 14 6.17 21.48 36.96
N GLN A 15 5.56 20.56 37.70
CA GLN A 15 4.44 20.82 38.65
C GLN A 15 3.31 21.66 38.00
N ARG A 16 3.08 21.46 36.70
CA ARG A 16 2.02 22.15 35.94
C ARG A 16 1.57 21.31 34.74
N THR A 17 0.43 21.66 34.16
CA THR A 17 -0.01 21.12 32.86
C THR A 17 0.95 21.59 31.78
N ALA A 18 1.51 20.67 31.04
CA ALA A 18 2.41 20.90 29.92
C ALA A 18 1.83 20.29 28.62
N VAL A 19 2.19 20.89 27.50
CA VAL A 19 1.84 20.39 26.16
C VAL A 19 2.94 19.45 25.71
N TYR A 20 2.57 18.22 25.38
CA TYR A 20 3.47 17.20 24.86
C TYR A 20 3.18 16.96 23.37
N ASP A 21 4.22 16.79 22.58
CA ASP A 21 4.09 16.29 21.22
C ASP A 21 4.20 14.76 21.24
N GLU A 22 3.08 14.09 21.00
CA GLU A 22 3.03 12.63 20.90
C GLU A 22 3.18 12.22 19.44
N THR A 23 4.17 11.37 19.15
CA THR A 23 4.36 10.76 17.82
C THR A 23 4.29 9.25 17.95
N ARG A 24 3.41 8.62 17.16
CA ARG A 24 3.29 7.18 17.10
C ARG A 24 3.88 6.66 15.79
N ARG A 25 4.57 5.54 15.86
CA ARG A 25 5.18 4.88 14.71
C ARG A 25 4.93 3.38 14.79
N ILE A 26 4.78 2.76 13.62
CA ILE A 26 4.60 1.31 13.49
C ILE A 26 5.98 0.65 13.57
N THR A 27 6.12 -0.35 14.43
CA THR A 27 7.36 -1.11 14.62
C THR A 27 7.40 -2.41 13.82
N ARG A 28 6.24 -2.90 13.37
CA ARG A 28 6.10 -4.11 12.57
C ARG A 28 4.94 -3.94 11.59
N LEU A 29 5.17 -4.21 10.33
CA LEU A 29 4.13 -4.24 9.30
C LEU A 29 3.63 -5.67 9.10
N SER A 30 2.32 -5.85 9.09
CA SER A 30 1.70 -7.13 8.76
C SER A 30 1.67 -7.34 7.23
N GLU A 31 1.62 -8.59 6.80
CA GLU A 31 1.48 -8.95 5.38
C GLU A 31 0.23 -8.34 4.75
N TYR A 32 -0.88 -8.34 5.50
CA TYR A 32 -2.13 -7.70 5.09
C TYR A 32 -2.42 -6.49 5.97
N LEU A 33 -2.80 -5.38 5.33
CA LEU A 33 -3.14 -4.13 6.00
C LEU A 33 -4.62 -3.80 5.78
N PHE A 34 -5.36 -3.70 6.88
CA PHE A 34 -6.73 -3.20 6.88
C PHE A 34 -6.77 -1.74 7.31
N VAL A 35 -7.26 -0.87 6.43
CA VAL A 35 -7.45 0.54 6.74
C VAL A 35 -8.94 0.81 6.96
N HIS A 36 -9.31 1.04 8.22
CA HIS A 36 -10.69 1.33 8.59
C HIS A 36 -10.92 2.84 8.65
N PHE A 37 -11.82 3.32 7.81
CA PHE A 37 -12.30 4.70 7.86
C PHE A 37 -13.54 4.79 8.74
N VAL A 38 -13.45 5.51 9.87
CA VAL A 38 -14.61 5.82 10.71
C VAL A 38 -15.55 6.73 9.93
N ARG A 39 -16.66 6.16 9.47
CA ARG A 39 -17.64 6.86 8.61
C ARG A 39 -18.89 7.32 9.35
N PHE A 40 -19.05 6.94 10.61
CA PHE A 40 -20.19 7.29 11.43
C PHE A 40 -19.73 7.93 12.73
N TYR A 41 -20.45 8.96 13.16
CA TYR A 41 -20.23 9.60 14.45
C TYR A 41 -21.56 9.96 15.08
N TRP A 42 -21.56 10.09 16.40
CA TRP A 42 -22.73 10.48 17.16
C TRP A 42 -22.90 12.00 17.15
N ARG A 43 -23.97 12.49 16.55
CA ARG A 43 -24.35 13.91 16.62
C ARG A 43 -25.18 14.15 17.87
N ARG A 44 -24.60 14.87 18.80
CA ARG A 44 -25.25 15.19 20.10
C ARG A 44 -26.44 16.13 19.94
N ASP A 45 -26.41 17.06 19.00
CA ASP A 45 -27.47 18.05 18.71
C ASP A 45 -28.78 17.40 18.26
N ILE A 46 -28.73 16.29 17.52
CA ILE A 46 -29.90 15.56 17.03
C ILE A 46 -30.04 14.16 17.65
N ASN A 47 -29.13 13.81 18.58
CA ASN A 47 -29.10 12.53 19.28
C ASN A 47 -29.17 11.30 18.34
N LYS A 48 -28.41 11.33 17.23
CA LYS A 48 -28.40 10.27 16.20
C LYS A 48 -27.00 9.99 15.68
N LYS A 49 -26.77 8.72 15.26
CA LYS A 49 -25.61 8.37 14.44
C LYS A 49 -25.75 8.96 13.05
N THR A 50 -24.77 9.73 12.63
CA THR A 50 -24.77 10.42 11.35
C THR A 50 -23.56 9.96 10.53
N LYS A 51 -23.76 9.75 9.23
CA LYS A 51 -22.70 9.36 8.31
C LYS A 51 -21.88 10.57 7.88
N ILE A 52 -20.54 10.40 7.91
CA ILE A 52 -19.60 11.37 7.38
C ILE A 52 -19.55 11.25 5.86
N MET A 53 -20.12 12.23 5.14
CA MET A 53 -20.27 12.23 3.68
C MET A 53 -19.04 12.83 2.96
N ARG A 54 -17.88 12.86 3.59
CA ARG A 54 -16.65 13.36 2.96
C ARG A 54 -16.10 12.34 1.98
N LYS A 55 -15.63 12.82 0.81
CA LYS A 55 -14.91 12.02 -0.17
C LYS A 55 -13.57 11.57 0.40
N VAL A 56 -13.28 10.28 0.31
CA VAL A 56 -11.99 9.71 0.66
C VAL A 56 -11.26 9.36 -0.64
N LYS A 57 -10.00 9.78 -0.74
CA LYS A 57 -9.07 9.38 -1.81
C LYS A 57 -8.04 8.44 -1.20
N PHE A 58 -7.71 7.39 -1.90
CA PHE A 58 -6.68 6.43 -1.51
C PHE A 58 -5.92 5.98 -2.76
N PRO A 59 -4.61 5.68 -2.65
CA PRO A 59 -3.80 5.18 -3.75
C PRO A 59 -4.13 3.72 -4.06
N LYS A 60 -3.74 3.25 -5.24
CA LYS A 60 -3.77 1.82 -5.57
C LYS A 60 -2.62 1.06 -4.93
N GLU A 61 -1.49 1.73 -4.76
CA GLU A 61 -0.31 1.25 -4.04
C GLU A 61 -0.06 2.21 -2.86
N LEU A 62 0.09 1.66 -1.67
CA LEU A 62 0.40 2.40 -0.46
C LEU A 62 1.84 2.11 -0.03
N ASP A 63 2.65 3.16 0.06
CA ASP A 63 3.96 3.13 0.69
C ASP A 63 3.82 3.47 2.18
N ALA A 64 4.03 2.48 3.03
CA ALA A 64 3.94 2.62 4.48
C ALA A 64 5.25 3.10 5.14
N SER A 65 6.31 3.39 4.38
CA SER A 65 7.62 3.76 4.92
C SER A 65 7.60 5.01 5.78
N SER A 66 6.70 5.95 5.51
CA SER A 66 6.52 7.17 6.32
C SER A 66 5.82 6.92 7.67
N LEU A 67 5.17 5.76 7.84
CA LEU A 67 4.36 5.40 9.00
C LEU A 67 5.13 4.58 10.03
N VAL A 68 6.25 3.99 9.64
CA VAL A 68 7.07 3.09 10.47
C VAL A 68 8.17 3.84 11.22
N THR A 69 8.81 3.14 12.15
CA THR A 69 10.01 3.66 12.82
C THR A 69 11.16 3.84 11.83
N PRO A 70 12.08 4.80 12.06
CA PRO A 70 13.24 4.99 11.19
C PRO A 70 14.12 3.75 11.03
N GLU A 71 14.17 2.90 12.05
CA GLU A 71 14.90 1.63 12.00
C GLU A 71 14.24 0.67 11.02
N LEU A 72 12.93 0.44 11.14
CA LEU A 72 12.19 -0.42 10.22
C LEU A 72 12.24 0.14 8.79
N ALA A 73 12.08 1.45 8.62
CA ALA A 73 12.18 2.08 7.29
C ALA A 73 13.52 1.79 6.60
N ARG A 74 14.64 1.80 7.34
CA ARG A 74 15.97 1.46 6.79
C ARG A 74 16.05 0.01 6.31
N ARG A 75 15.43 -0.94 7.01
CA ARG A 75 15.38 -2.35 6.63
C ARG A 75 14.49 -2.60 5.40
N LEU A 76 13.37 -1.87 5.27
CA LEU A 76 12.43 -2.00 4.16
C LEU A 76 12.93 -1.34 2.86
N SER A 77 13.70 -0.25 2.99
CA SER A 77 14.12 0.60 1.88
C SER A 77 14.82 -0.14 0.74
N PRO A 78 15.77 -1.07 0.94
CA PRO A 78 16.44 -1.78 -0.14
C PRO A 78 15.46 -2.58 -1.01
N VAL A 79 14.53 -3.29 -0.36
CA VAL A 79 13.54 -4.13 -1.04
C VAL A 79 12.54 -3.26 -1.81
N SER A 80 12.01 -2.21 -1.19
CA SER A 80 11.07 -1.30 -1.86
C SER A 80 11.70 -0.61 -3.07
N ALA A 81 12.96 -0.19 -2.98
CA ALA A 81 13.70 0.39 -4.10
C ALA A 81 13.88 -0.62 -5.24
N LYS A 82 14.24 -1.88 -4.92
CA LYS A 82 14.40 -2.95 -5.92
C LYS A 82 13.07 -3.27 -6.61
N ILE A 83 11.97 -3.40 -5.85
CA ILE A 83 10.64 -3.65 -6.41
C ILE A 83 10.26 -2.53 -7.40
N ARG A 84 10.40 -1.27 -7.01
CA ARG A 84 10.09 -0.13 -7.89
C ARG A 84 10.95 -0.09 -9.15
N ALA A 85 12.23 -0.45 -9.04
CA ALA A 85 13.11 -0.55 -10.22
C ALA A 85 12.62 -1.64 -11.18
N VAL A 86 12.32 -2.83 -10.65
CA VAL A 86 11.77 -3.96 -11.43
C VAL A 86 10.42 -3.61 -12.07
N GLU A 87 9.52 -2.97 -11.34
CA GLU A 87 8.23 -2.54 -11.89
C GLU A 87 8.38 -1.53 -13.03
N LYS A 88 9.29 -0.59 -12.89
CA LYS A 88 9.62 0.36 -13.96
C LYS A 88 10.12 -0.36 -15.20
N GLU A 89 11.05 -1.29 -15.05
CA GLU A 89 11.58 -2.09 -16.18
C GLU A 89 10.48 -2.94 -16.82
N ARG A 90 9.62 -3.59 -16.03
CA ARG A 90 8.46 -4.33 -16.53
C ARG A 90 7.51 -3.44 -17.34
N ALA A 91 7.22 -2.25 -16.82
CA ALA A 91 6.37 -1.28 -17.53
C ALA A 91 6.99 -0.85 -18.87
N ASP A 92 8.30 -0.64 -18.93
CA ASP A 92 8.99 -0.26 -20.15
C ASP A 92 9.03 -1.44 -21.15
N ARG A 93 9.27 -2.67 -20.70
CA ARG A 93 9.15 -3.88 -21.55
C ARG A 93 7.72 -4.07 -22.09
N ALA A 94 6.71 -3.85 -21.24
CA ALA A 94 5.31 -3.93 -21.67
C ALA A 94 4.98 -2.91 -22.78
N LYS A 95 5.51 -1.68 -22.68
CA LYS A 95 5.35 -0.67 -23.74
C LYS A 95 6.02 -1.10 -25.05
N ILE A 96 7.24 -1.65 -24.99
CA ILE A 96 7.96 -2.17 -26.17
C ILE A 96 7.13 -3.28 -26.83
N ARG A 97 6.63 -4.23 -26.02
CA ARG A 97 5.79 -5.34 -26.49
C ARG A 97 4.49 -4.85 -27.14
N ALA A 98 3.82 -3.87 -26.54
CA ALA A 98 2.60 -3.28 -27.10
C ALA A 98 2.89 -2.66 -28.49
N ARG A 99 3.96 -1.87 -28.60
CA ARG A 99 4.37 -1.26 -29.87
C ARG A 99 4.77 -2.29 -30.94
N ALA A 100 5.45 -3.36 -30.54
CA ALA A 100 5.81 -4.45 -31.45
C ALA A 100 4.57 -5.15 -31.98
N LYS A 101 3.57 -5.38 -31.13
CA LYS A 101 2.28 -5.96 -31.51
C LYS A 101 1.50 -5.07 -32.47
N GLU A 102 1.46 -3.78 -32.26
CA GLU A 102 0.82 -2.82 -33.18
C GLU A 102 1.50 -2.83 -34.56
N ARG A 103 2.84 -2.80 -34.60
CA ARG A 103 3.60 -2.87 -35.86
C ARG A 103 3.40 -4.19 -36.59
N HIS A 104 3.30 -5.30 -35.86
CA HIS A 104 3.04 -6.62 -36.48
C HIS A 104 1.66 -6.67 -37.15
N LEU A 105 0.66 -6.01 -36.54
CA LEU A 105 -0.67 -5.88 -37.16
C LEU A 105 -0.68 -4.99 -38.38
N GLU A 106 0.20 -3.96 -38.43
CA GLU A 106 0.25 -3.01 -39.57
C GLU A 106 1.15 -3.46 -40.70
N LEU A 107 2.26 -4.17 -40.42
CA LEU A 107 3.35 -4.41 -41.38
C LEU A 107 3.63 -5.90 -41.72
N GLY A 108 2.86 -6.86 -41.14
CA GLY A 108 3.06 -8.28 -41.43
C GLY A 108 4.51 -8.76 -41.22
N ALA A 109 4.86 -9.00 -39.96
CA ALA A 109 6.10 -9.61 -39.50
C ALA A 109 7.41 -8.79 -39.62
N VAL A 110 7.79 -8.14 -38.53
CA VAL A 110 9.20 -7.95 -38.12
C VAL A 110 9.29 -8.08 -36.62
N GLU A 111 10.19 -8.93 -36.13
CA GLU A 111 10.55 -9.05 -34.71
C GLU A 111 11.11 -7.71 -34.21
N GLY A 112 10.29 -6.94 -33.54
CA GLY A 112 10.69 -5.66 -32.98
C GLY A 112 11.12 -5.79 -31.52
N GLY A 113 12.26 -6.44 -31.20
CA GLY A 113 12.96 -6.30 -29.93
C GLY A 113 12.19 -6.67 -28.64
N ALA A 114 10.98 -7.22 -28.74
CA ALA A 114 10.19 -7.66 -27.60
C ALA A 114 10.62 -9.07 -27.17
N LEU A 115 10.69 -9.29 -25.86
CA LEU A 115 10.98 -10.63 -25.32
C LEU A 115 9.85 -11.60 -25.66
N THR A 116 10.21 -12.87 -25.90
CA THR A 116 9.25 -13.97 -26.02
C THR A 116 8.59 -14.25 -24.67
N ASP A 117 7.47 -14.98 -24.67
CA ASP A 117 6.79 -15.35 -23.41
C ASP A 117 7.67 -16.17 -22.48
N GLU A 118 8.54 -17.02 -23.04
CA GLU A 118 9.50 -17.83 -22.27
C GLU A 118 10.60 -16.94 -21.66
N GLN A 119 11.18 -16.04 -22.44
CA GLN A 119 12.18 -15.08 -21.97
C GLN A 119 11.60 -14.15 -20.89
N GLU A 120 10.34 -13.73 -21.02
CA GLU A 120 9.68 -12.89 -20.00
C GLU A 120 9.46 -13.68 -18.69
N ARG A 121 9.10 -14.96 -18.75
CA ARG A 121 8.99 -15.83 -17.58
C ARG A 121 10.34 -16.02 -16.89
N GLU A 122 11.38 -16.30 -17.66
CA GLU A 122 12.74 -16.42 -17.11
C GLU A 122 13.21 -15.12 -16.46
N GLN A 123 12.97 -13.98 -17.11
CA GLN A 123 13.29 -12.67 -16.57
C GLN A 123 12.55 -12.40 -15.24
N ARG A 124 11.23 -12.70 -15.18
CA ARG A 124 10.46 -12.58 -13.96
C ARG A 124 10.97 -13.47 -12.81
N SER A 125 11.44 -14.68 -13.14
CA SER A 125 12.05 -15.57 -12.16
C SER A 125 13.37 -15.00 -11.60
N LYS A 126 14.22 -14.43 -12.45
CA LYS A 126 15.45 -13.73 -12.04
C LYS A 126 15.14 -12.52 -11.15
N GLU A 127 14.18 -11.70 -11.56
CA GLU A 127 13.72 -10.53 -10.78
C GLU A 127 13.22 -10.93 -9.40
N ALA A 128 12.44 -12.02 -9.32
CA ALA A 128 11.94 -12.53 -8.04
C ALA A 128 13.08 -13.01 -7.12
N ALA A 129 14.06 -13.72 -7.68
CA ALA A 129 15.23 -14.16 -6.93
C ALA A 129 16.08 -12.97 -6.44
N ASP A 130 16.26 -11.95 -7.27
CA ASP A 130 16.96 -10.73 -6.93
C ASP A 130 16.28 -9.95 -5.80
N ILE A 131 14.93 -9.84 -5.85
CA ILE A 131 14.15 -9.20 -4.80
C ILE A 131 14.31 -9.99 -3.51
N GLN A 132 14.15 -11.32 -3.57
CA GLN A 132 14.29 -12.19 -2.40
C GLN A 132 15.67 -12.06 -1.74
N ALA A 133 16.75 -11.99 -2.53
CA ALA A 133 18.12 -11.81 -2.03
C ALA A 133 18.35 -10.44 -1.36
N THR A 134 17.49 -9.46 -1.61
CA THR A 134 17.59 -8.11 -1.04
C THR A 134 16.85 -7.98 0.31
N ILE A 135 16.01 -8.97 0.66
CA ILE A 135 15.22 -8.92 1.90
C ILE A 135 16.14 -9.05 3.12
N ASP A 136 15.89 -8.18 4.11
CA ASP A 136 16.56 -8.25 5.41
C ASP A 136 16.27 -9.62 6.06
N PRO A 137 17.30 -10.36 6.55
CA PRO A 137 17.13 -11.70 7.10
C PRO A 137 16.16 -11.78 8.28
N ASP A 138 16.15 -10.79 9.16
CA ASP A 138 15.25 -10.75 10.31
C ASP A 138 13.79 -10.59 9.86
N LEU A 139 13.55 -9.75 8.82
CA LEU A 139 12.20 -9.59 8.24
C LEU A 139 11.78 -10.85 7.48
N SER A 140 12.69 -11.50 6.79
CA SER A 140 12.41 -12.76 6.08
C SER A 140 12.04 -13.91 7.02
N SER A 141 12.59 -13.93 8.24
CA SER A 141 12.28 -14.95 9.26
C SER A 141 10.99 -14.67 10.03
N ASP A 142 10.46 -13.44 9.99
CA ASP A 142 9.23 -13.04 10.66
C ASP A 142 8.01 -13.35 9.80
N HIS A 143 7.43 -14.54 10.00
CA HIS A 143 6.25 -14.98 9.25
C HIS A 143 5.07 -14.02 9.40
N GLY A 144 4.46 -13.66 8.26
CA GLY A 144 3.35 -12.71 8.20
C GLY A 144 3.77 -11.24 8.35
N CYS A 145 5.07 -10.95 8.22
CA CYS A 145 5.59 -9.60 8.11
C CYS A 145 5.60 -9.12 6.66
N ASN A 146 5.30 -7.83 6.44
CA ASN A 146 5.55 -7.19 5.15
C ASN A 146 7.01 -6.74 5.10
N VAL A 147 7.75 -7.28 4.14
CA VAL A 147 9.21 -7.08 3.99
C VAL A 147 9.58 -5.88 3.11
N SER A 148 8.63 -5.26 2.44
CA SER A 148 8.86 -4.18 1.47
C SER A 148 8.34 -2.82 1.93
N GLY A 149 7.35 -2.79 2.82
CA GLY A 149 6.61 -1.58 3.18
C GLY A 149 5.60 -1.14 2.12
N LEU A 150 5.47 -1.87 1.02
CA LEU A 150 4.52 -1.59 -0.06
C LEU A 150 3.29 -2.48 0.08
N TYR A 151 2.12 -1.90 -0.19
CA TYR A 151 0.84 -2.60 -0.17
C TYR A 151 0.04 -2.28 -1.41
N ASP A 152 -0.44 -3.30 -2.08
CA ASP A 152 -1.39 -3.20 -3.18
C ASP A 152 -2.82 -3.19 -2.67
N LEU A 153 -3.65 -2.36 -3.27
CA LEU A 153 -5.08 -2.36 -2.99
C LEU A 153 -5.75 -3.58 -3.62
N VAL A 154 -6.18 -4.51 -2.79
CA VAL A 154 -6.83 -5.76 -3.23
C VAL A 154 -8.34 -5.75 -3.06
N GLY A 155 -8.87 -4.95 -2.14
CA GLY A 155 -10.30 -4.89 -1.90
C GLY A 155 -10.76 -3.62 -1.20
N ILE A 156 -12.01 -3.25 -1.43
CA ILE A 156 -12.67 -2.12 -0.81
C ILE A 156 -14.05 -2.56 -0.35
N VAL A 157 -14.39 -2.24 0.89
CA VAL A 157 -15.77 -2.39 1.38
C VAL A 157 -16.39 -1.02 1.51
N THR A 158 -17.54 -0.84 0.90
CA THR A 158 -18.31 0.41 0.93
C THR A 158 -19.69 0.18 1.51
N HIS A 159 -20.24 1.22 2.15
CA HIS A 159 -21.59 1.21 2.68
C HIS A 159 -22.46 2.19 1.90
N LYS A 160 -23.57 1.72 1.35
CA LYS A 160 -24.60 2.52 0.68
C LYS A 160 -25.78 2.70 1.64
N GLY A 161 -26.09 3.94 2.02
CA GLY A 161 -27.16 4.29 2.97
C GLY A 161 -26.80 5.54 3.75
N ALA A 162 -27.81 6.22 4.30
CA ALA A 162 -27.64 7.43 5.11
C ALA A 162 -27.41 7.12 6.61
N ALA A 163 -27.94 6.01 7.12
CA ALA A 163 -27.88 5.60 8.50
C ALA A 163 -26.91 4.42 8.70
N ALA A 164 -26.40 4.25 9.91
CA ALA A 164 -25.45 3.19 10.24
C ALA A 164 -26.12 1.81 10.37
N ASP A 165 -27.38 1.81 10.75
CA ASP A 165 -28.23 0.66 11.08
C ASP A 165 -29.14 0.24 9.91
N ALA A 166 -29.05 0.94 8.74
CA ALA A 166 -29.78 0.62 7.53
C ALA A 166 -28.90 0.88 6.29
N GLY A 167 -29.06 0.04 5.27
CA GLY A 167 -28.31 0.16 4.02
C GLY A 167 -27.68 -1.13 3.57
N HIS A 168 -26.79 -1.07 2.59
CA HIS A 168 -26.08 -2.21 2.04
C HIS A 168 -24.57 -2.03 2.10
N TYR A 169 -23.86 -3.10 2.44
CA TYR A 169 -22.43 -3.20 2.25
C TYR A 169 -22.16 -3.81 0.88
N MET A 170 -21.23 -3.21 0.15
CA MET A 170 -20.75 -3.69 -1.13
C MET A 170 -19.24 -3.84 -1.08
N SER A 171 -18.74 -4.94 -1.64
CA SER A 171 -17.31 -5.20 -1.75
C SER A 171 -16.87 -5.08 -3.22
N TRP A 172 -15.70 -4.54 -3.41
CA TRP A 172 -15.00 -4.45 -4.67
C TRP A 172 -13.68 -5.17 -4.48
N VAL A 173 -13.45 -6.21 -5.25
CA VAL A 173 -12.24 -7.04 -5.14
C VAL A 173 -11.50 -7.01 -6.47
N ARG A 174 -10.18 -6.91 -6.42
CA ARG A 174 -9.33 -7.01 -7.61
C ARG A 174 -9.48 -8.42 -8.19
N LYS A 175 -9.81 -8.52 -9.47
CA LYS A 175 -10.13 -9.79 -10.13
C LYS A 175 -8.92 -10.72 -10.23
N SER A 176 -7.72 -10.17 -10.37
CA SER A 176 -6.45 -10.90 -10.33
C SER A 176 -5.56 -10.25 -9.28
N ALA A 177 -5.54 -10.81 -8.09
CA ALA A 177 -4.61 -10.40 -7.04
C ALA A 177 -3.26 -11.14 -7.18
N VAL A 178 -3.22 -12.15 -8.03
CA VAL A 178 -2.04 -13.01 -8.27
C VAL A 178 -2.03 -13.39 -9.75
N ASP A 179 -1.11 -12.82 -10.51
CA ASP A 179 -0.55 -13.37 -11.74
C ASP A 179 0.96 -13.38 -11.61
#